data_46b7235f4b841bbad0440c8f41793697
#
_entry.id   46b7235f4b841bbad0440c8f41793697
#
_cell.length_a   1.000
_cell.length_b   1.000
_cell.length_c   1.000
_cell.angle_alpha   90.00
_cell.angle_beta   90.00
_cell.angle_gamma   90.00
#
_symmetry.space_group_name_H-M   'P 1'
#
loop_
_entity.id
_entity.type
_entity.pdbx_description
1 polymer ?
#
loop_
_entity_poly.entity_id
_entity_poly.type
_entity_poly.pdbx_seq_one_letter_code
_entity_poly.pdbx_strand_id
1 'polypeptide(L)'
;MLSNRHFDFHALRSSASRPVRWLLWSTLLMICPLAGKAQSQPQIDTNPTGYALLYTGPISDPDSNEAIAAVVKQAGLPVVYLDNLDDLPARLAGARLFIIGGTEDDVEPLVHRFTPAITGALKRYLSQGGRYLGICGGAFVASLGWADEGNYVKALGLVPAESDDYDGDFSPKIHDIRWLGEVRRMYYQAGPTFALQPGTEPVRELAYFDDGRIAALMSAYGRGKVAVSGPHPEAPASWKAETQDGDTMDTNIPLAVQLVQELLSDRPVLTPR
;
A
#
# COMPACT_ATOMS: atom_id res chain seq x y z
N MET A 1 -48.01 -39.83 -15.31
CA MET A 1 -47.70 -41.13 -14.69
C MET A 1 -46.86 -40.83 -13.48
N LEU A 2 -47.52 -40.64 -12.31
CA LEU A 2 -47.80 -41.60 -11.25
C LEU A 2 -46.55 -42.40 -10.87
N SER A 3 -45.97 -42.27 -9.64
CA SER A 3 -46.58 -42.78 -8.42
C SER A 3 -45.82 -42.32 -7.18
N ASN A 4 -46.56 -41.78 -6.24
CA ASN A 4 -46.33 -41.67 -4.80
C ASN A 4 -45.98 -43.03 -4.17
N ARG A 5 -45.23 -43.04 -3.07
CA ARG A 5 -45.59 -43.80 -1.87
C ARG A 5 -45.01 -43.16 -0.60
N HIS A 6 -45.92 -42.68 0.21
CA HIS A 6 -45.87 -42.57 1.65
C HIS A 6 -45.71 -43.92 2.32
N PHE A 7 -45.10 -43.99 3.48
CA PHE A 7 -45.59 -44.80 4.59
C PHE A 7 -45.21 -44.20 5.92
N ASP A 8 -46.26 -44.11 6.72
CA ASP A 8 -46.38 -43.59 8.08
C ASP A 8 -46.27 -44.70 9.16
N PHE A 9 -45.99 -44.24 10.39
CA PHE A 9 -46.61 -44.59 11.67
C PHE A 9 -46.11 -45.73 12.58
N HIS A 10 -46.07 -45.33 13.80
CA HIS A 10 -46.45 -45.86 15.15
C HIS A 10 -45.30 -46.42 15.99
N ALA A 11 -44.98 -45.75 17.07
CA ALA A 11 -45.62 -45.58 18.40
C ALA A 11 -45.66 -46.85 19.25
N LEU A 12 -45.16 -46.81 20.45
CA LEU A 12 -45.76 -47.09 21.75
C LEU A 12 -44.75 -47.55 22.82
N ARG A 13 -44.70 -46.76 23.88
CA ARG A 13 -44.75 -47.03 25.32
C ARG A 13 -43.98 -48.21 25.94
N SER A 14 -43.21 -47.99 26.98
CA SER A 14 -43.74 -48.09 28.38
C SER A 14 -42.60 -47.92 29.41
N SER A 15 -43.00 -47.30 30.45
CA SER A 15 -42.47 -47.01 31.78
C SER A 15 -41.78 -48.17 32.53
N ALA A 16 -40.71 -47.85 33.26
CA ALA A 16 -40.44 -48.40 34.61
C ALA A 16 -39.41 -47.50 35.33
N SER A 17 -39.88 -47.00 36.42
CA SER A 17 -39.18 -46.27 37.49
C SER A 17 -38.33 -47.21 38.36
N ARG A 18 -37.13 -46.83 38.76
CA ARG A 18 -36.48 -47.23 40.02
C ARG A 18 -35.29 -46.26 40.35
N PRO A 19 -34.81 -46.26 41.64
CA PRO A 19 -34.55 -44.99 42.29
C PRO A 19 -33.10 -44.60 42.48
N VAL A 20 -32.97 -43.33 42.77
CA VAL A 20 -31.86 -42.49 43.25
C VAL A 20 -30.84 -43.20 44.15
N ARG A 21 -29.57 -43.12 43.76
CA ARG A 21 -28.44 -43.12 44.70
C ARG A 21 -27.55 -41.92 44.39
N TRP A 22 -27.61 -40.96 45.31
CA TRP A 22 -26.71 -39.80 45.32
C TRP A 22 -25.31 -40.26 45.66
N LEU A 23 -24.37 -40.16 44.70
CA LEU A 23 -22.96 -40.18 44.96
C LEU A 23 -22.43 -38.80 44.59
N LEU A 24 -22.08 -38.04 45.63
CA LEU A 24 -21.38 -36.78 45.55
C LEU A 24 -19.98 -37.04 44.98
N TRP A 25 -19.80 -36.73 43.72
CA TRP A 25 -18.46 -36.59 43.14
C TRP A 25 -18.16 -35.11 43.04
N SER A 26 -17.22 -34.66 43.87
CA SER A 26 -16.59 -33.34 43.79
C SER A 26 -15.75 -33.27 42.52
N THR A 27 -16.30 -32.73 41.46
CA THR A 27 -15.53 -32.37 40.26
C THR A 27 -14.80 -31.07 40.52
N LEU A 28 -13.52 -31.21 40.76
CA LEU A 28 -12.53 -30.12 40.76
C LEU A 28 -12.47 -29.56 39.34
N LEU A 29 -13.18 -28.43 39.09
CA LEU A 29 -13.04 -27.67 37.83
C LEU A 29 -11.64 -27.04 37.79
N MET A 30 -10.72 -27.67 37.06
CA MET A 30 -9.50 -27.02 36.60
C MET A 30 -9.91 -25.93 35.61
N ILE A 31 -9.95 -24.69 36.07
CA ILE A 31 -10.03 -23.51 35.21
C ILE A 31 -8.66 -23.38 34.53
N CYS A 32 -8.55 -23.89 33.31
CA CYS A 32 -7.44 -23.59 32.42
C CYS A 32 -7.59 -22.12 31.99
N PRO A 33 -6.64 -21.22 32.29
CA PRO A 33 -6.69 -19.89 31.73
C PRO A 33 -6.46 -20.02 30.22
N LEU A 34 -7.48 -19.77 29.42
CA LEU A 34 -7.32 -19.49 28.00
C LEU A 34 -6.42 -18.26 27.90
N ALA A 35 -5.14 -18.51 27.61
CA ALA A 35 -4.22 -17.46 27.21
C ALA A 35 -4.73 -16.88 25.88
N GLY A 36 -5.57 -15.87 25.99
CA GLY A 36 -5.93 -15.04 24.87
C GLY A 36 -4.65 -14.51 24.26
N LYS A 37 -4.35 -14.87 23.01
CA LYS A 37 -3.34 -14.18 22.22
C LYS A 37 -3.77 -12.72 22.17
N ALA A 38 -3.13 -11.89 22.99
CA ALA A 38 -3.23 -10.45 22.88
C ALA A 38 -2.79 -10.10 21.45
N GLN A 39 -3.74 -9.69 20.62
CA GLN A 39 -3.41 -9.03 19.37
C GLN A 39 -2.68 -7.76 19.76
N SER A 40 -1.37 -7.75 19.53
CA SER A 40 -0.58 -6.52 19.68
C SER A 40 -1.15 -5.51 18.70
N GLN A 41 -1.87 -4.54 19.22
CA GLN A 41 -2.18 -3.33 18.47
C GLN A 41 -0.86 -2.72 17.99
N PRO A 42 -0.80 -2.20 16.75
CA PRO A 42 0.41 -1.52 16.29
C PRO A 42 0.72 -0.39 17.27
N GLN A 43 1.84 -0.48 17.95
CA GLN A 43 2.36 0.65 18.71
C GLN A 43 2.72 1.75 17.70
N ILE A 44 1.90 2.78 17.67
CA ILE A 44 2.25 4.04 17.02
C ILE A 44 3.31 4.66 17.93
N ASP A 45 4.50 4.85 17.39
CA ASP A 45 5.59 5.53 18.08
C ASP A 45 5.13 6.97 18.37
N THR A 46 4.72 7.24 19.61
CA THR A 46 4.06 8.49 20.00
C THR A 46 5.01 9.69 20.14
N ASN A 47 6.27 9.52 19.72
CA ASN A 47 7.22 10.62 19.68
C ASN A 47 7.97 10.66 18.33
N PRO A 48 7.35 11.16 17.24
CA PRO A 48 8.00 11.24 15.95
C PRO A 48 9.02 12.38 15.93
N THR A 49 10.23 12.08 16.37
CA THR A 49 11.37 12.93 16.04
C THR A 49 11.65 12.75 14.55
N GLY A 50 11.20 13.70 13.72
CA GLY A 50 11.38 13.67 12.26
C GLY A 50 10.13 14.10 11.49
N TYR A 51 10.25 14.15 10.18
CA TYR A 51 9.23 14.65 9.26
C TYR A 51 9.17 13.82 7.99
N ALA A 52 8.07 13.97 7.23
CA ALA A 52 8.01 13.59 5.83
C ALA A 52 8.52 14.74 4.97
N LEU A 53 9.45 14.46 4.09
CA LEU A 53 9.97 15.37 3.09
C LEU A 53 9.22 15.11 1.79
N LEU A 54 8.38 16.05 1.37
CA LEU A 54 7.56 15.94 0.16
C LEU A 54 8.17 16.81 -0.94
N TYR A 55 8.50 16.21 -2.08
CA TYR A 55 8.96 16.94 -3.25
C TYR A 55 7.82 17.74 -3.87
N THR A 56 8.05 19.04 -4.06
CA THR A 56 7.10 20.02 -4.63
C THR A 56 7.76 20.92 -5.68
N GLY A 57 8.91 20.49 -6.19
CA GLY A 57 9.64 21.22 -7.21
C GLY A 57 9.06 21.05 -8.60
N PRO A 58 9.80 21.50 -9.65
CA PRO A 58 9.33 21.39 -11.03
C PRO A 58 8.84 19.99 -11.40
N ILE A 59 7.79 19.92 -12.20
CA ILE A 59 7.13 18.70 -12.72
C ILE A 59 6.22 18.03 -11.69
N SER A 60 6.33 18.33 -10.38
CA SER A 60 5.39 17.76 -9.39
C SER A 60 3.99 18.34 -9.58
N ASP A 61 2.97 17.49 -9.43
CA ASP A 61 1.56 17.89 -9.46
C ASP A 61 1.13 18.51 -8.11
N PRO A 62 0.63 19.76 -8.09
CA PRO A 62 0.25 20.44 -6.84
C PRO A 62 -0.93 19.79 -6.12
N ASP A 63 -1.92 19.25 -6.84
CA ASP A 63 -3.12 18.65 -6.27
C ASP A 63 -2.78 17.30 -5.60
N SER A 64 -1.92 16.50 -6.26
CA SER A 64 -1.34 15.28 -5.66
C SER A 64 -0.52 15.62 -4.41
N ASN A 65 0.29 16.66 -4.44
CA ASN A 65 1.07 17.10 -3.29
C ASN A 65 0.19 17.48 -2.11
N GLU A 66 -0.93 18.20 -2.35
CA GLU A 66 -1.88 18.58 -1.29
C GLU A 66 -2.56 17.34 -0.69
N ALA A 67 -3.04 16.42 -1.53
CA ALA A 67 -3.68 15.19 -1.12
C ALA A 67 -2.73 14.30 -0.28
N ILE A 68 -1.50 14.11 -0.75
CA ILE A 68 -0.47 13.36 -0.04
C ILE A 68 -0.12 14.01 1.30
N ALA A 69 0.05 15.34 1.33
CA ALA A 69 0.34 16.05 2.57
C ALA A 69 -0.78 15.87 3.62
N ALA A 70 -2.05 15.84 3.19
CA ALA A 70 -3.18 15.57 4.06
C ALA A 70 -3.14 14.14 4.64
N VAL A 71 -2.86 13.14 3.80
CA VAL A 71 -2.70 11.72 4.21
C VAL A 71 -1.56 11.56 5.21
N VAL A 72 -0.41 12.15 4.93
CA VAL A 72 0.79 12.04 5.79
C VAL A 72 0.55 12.68 7.16
N LYS A 73 -0.12 13.83 7.21
CA LYS A 73 -0.53 14.47 8.46
C LYS A 73 -1.50 13.60 9.27
N GLN A 74 -2.46 12.95 8.60
CA GLN A 74 -3.36 11.97 9.24
C GLN A 74 -2.61 10.73 9.75
N ALA A 75 -1.53 10.33 9.08
CA ALA A 75 -0.66 9.25 9.54
C ALA A 75 0.23 9.66 10.75
N GLY A 76 0.16 10.91 11.20
CA GLY A 76 0.85 11.42 12.39
C GLY A 76 2.25 11.96 12.13
N LEU A 77 2.62 12.29 10.89
CA LEU A 77 3.93 12.82 10.55
C LEU A 77 3.82 14.27 10.03
N PRO A 78 4.60 15.23 10.54
CA PRO A 78 4.65 16.57 9.98
C PRO A 78 5.27 16.56 8.58
N VAL A 79 4.81 17.44 7.70
CA VAL A 79 5.27 17.55 6.32
C VAL A 79 6.16 18.77 6.14
N VAL A 80 7.31 18.58 5.53
CA VAL A 80 8.23 19.61 5.06
C VAL A 80 8.33 19.51 3.55
N TYR A 81 8.23 20.64 2.87
CA TYR A 81 8.26 20.69 1.40
C TYR A 81 9.68 20.90 0.90
N LEU A 82 9.97 20.29 -0.24
CA LEU A 82 11.25 20.35 -0.94
C LEU A 82 11.00 20.75 -2.41
N ASP A 83 11.33 21.97 -2.76
CA ASP A 83 11.19 22.52 -4.11
C ASP A 83 12.45 22.38 -4.98
N ASN A 84 13.60 22.14 -4.36
CA ASN A 84 14.87 21.94 -5.05
C ASN A 84 15.55 20.64 -4.62
N LEU A 85 15.79 19.72 -5.58
CA LEU A 85 16.48 18.44 -5.33
C LEU A 85 17.94 18.61 -4.90
N ASP A 86 18.58 19.73 -5.17
CA ASP A 86 19.95 19.98 -4.71
C ASP A 86 20.03 20.04 -3.17
N ASP A 87 18.93 20.40 -2.50
CA ASP A 87 18.84 20.43 -1.04
C ASP A 87 18.52 19.05 -0.43
N LEU A 88 18.12 18.07 -1.25
CA LEU A 88 17.70 16.75 -0.79
C LEU A 88 18.74 16.09 0.14
N PRO A 89 20.05 16.03 -0.19
CA PRO A 89 21.04 15.37 0.65
C PRO A 89 21.08 15.94 2.09
N ALA A 90 20.94 17.24 2.24
CA ALA A 90 20.94 17.90 3.54
C ALA A 90 19.62 17.66 4.31
N ARG A 91 18.49 17.66 3.61
CA ARG A 91 17.17 17.50 4.19
C ARG A 91 16.87 16.07 4.62
N LEU A 92 17.47 15.06 3.99
CA LEU A 92 17.27 13.65 4.35
C LEU A 92 17.73 13.33 5.78
N ALA A 93 18.65 14.07 6.36
CA ALA A 93 19.17 13.80 7.71
C ALA A 93 18.09 13.85 8.81
N GLY A 94 17.05 14.66 8.64
CA GLY A 94 15.92 14.74 9.58
C GLY A 94 14.63 14.08 9.10
N ALA A 95 14.63 13.56 7.88
CA ALA A 95 13.45 12.95 7.31
C ALA A 95 13.30 11.48 7.73
N ARG A 96 12.08 11.07 8.07
CA ARG A 96 11.69 9.67 8.23
C ARG A 96 11.14 9.07 6.95
N LEU A 97 10.61 9.92 6.07
CA LEU A 97 9.98 9.54 4.82
C LEU A 97 10.31 10.59 3.76
N PHE A 98 10.77 10.18 2.60
CA PHE A 98 10.85 11.00 1.40
C PHE A 98 9.76 10.60 0.43
N ILE A 99 9.08 11.57 -0.18
CA ILE A 99 7.90 11.35 -1.02
C ILE A 99 8.04 12.09 -2.33
N ILE A 100 7.70 11.42 -3.42
CA ILE A 100 7.38 12.03 -4.72
C ILE A 100 5.97 11.56 -5.08
N GLY A 101 5.06 12.50 -5.30
CA GLY A 101 3.67 12.25 -5.68
C GLY A 101 3.48 12.14 -7.19
N GLY A 102 2.27 12.48 -7.65
CA GLY A 102 1.96 12.69 -9.04
C GLY A 102 2.85 13.76 -9.67
N THR A 103 3.03 13.65 -10.98
CA THR A 103 3.84 14.57 -11.77
C THR A 103 3.06 14.99 -13.01
N GLU A 104 3.58 15.97 -13.74
CA GLU A 104 3.21 16.18 -15.13
C GLU A 104 3.47 14.91 -15.96
N ASP A 105 2.90 14.83 -17.15
CA ASP A 105 2.89 13.62 -17.99
C ASP A 105 4.28 13.09 -18.30
N ASP A 106 5.27 13.96 -18.55
CA ASP A 106 6.65 13.57 -18.82
C ASP A 106 7.47 13.49 -17.53
N VAL A 107 7.80 12.29 -17.10
CA VAL A 107 8.57 12.00 -15.88
C VAL A 107 10.09 12.01 -16.11
N GLU A 108 10.57 11.82 -17.34
CA GLU A 108 11.99 11.70 -17.64
C GLU A 108 12.82 12.92 -17.19
N PRO A 109 12.38 14.17 -17.39
CA PRO A 109 13.11 15.35 -16.91
C PRO A 109 13.32 15.35 -15.39
N LEU A 110 12.38 14.80 -14.61
CA LEU A 110 12.56 14.67 -13.17
C LEU A 110 13.64 13.66 -12.82
N VAL A 111 13.67 12.50 -13.50
CA VAL A 111 14.74 11.50 -13.31
C VAL A 111 16.12 12.09 -13.60
N HIS A 112 16.24 12.88 -14.65
CA HIS A 112 17.50 13.53 -15.03
C HIS A 112 18.01 14.57 -14.01
N ARG A 113 17.13 15.10 -13.15
CA ARG A 113 17.53 15.97 -12.04
C ARG A 113 18.22 15.22 -10.90
N PHE A 114 18.04 13.90 -10.80
CA PHE A 114 18.74 13.08 -9.82
C PHE A 114 20.18 12.80 -10.23
N THR A 115 21.05 13.77 -9.99
CA THR A 115 22.49 13.59 -10.24
C THR A 115 23.04 12.36 -9.47
N PRO A 116 24.21 11.81 -9.84
CA PRO A 116 24.82 10.70 -9.08
C PRO A 116 25.00 11.01 -7.59
N ALA A 117 25.27 12.26 -7.22
CA ALA A 117 25.41 12.68 -5.83
C ALA A 117 24.08 12.63 -5.06
N ILE A 118 23.01 13.16 -5.64
CA ILE A 118 21.66 13.16 -5.09
C ILE A 118 21.14 11.72 -4.98
N THR A 119 21.23 10.94 -6.05
CA THR A 119 20.85 9.52 -6.07
C THR A 119 21.63 8.73 -5.02
N GLY A 120 22.93 8.94 -4.91
CA GLY A 120 23.78 8.29 -3.91
C GLY A 120 23.37 8.66 -2.48
N ALA A 121 22.99 9.91 -2.22
CA ALA A 121 22.50 10.34 -0.90
C ALA A 121 21.16 9.65 -0.56
N LEU A 122 20.21 9.61 -1.50
CA LEU A 122 18.93 8.95 -1.33
C LEU A 122 19.09 7.45 -1.07
N LYS A 123 19.92 6.76 -1.85
CA LYS A 123 20.20 5.34 -1.67
C LYS A 123 20.85 5.03 -0.32
N ARG A 124 21.78 5.87 0.15
CA ARG A 124 22.38 5.75 1.49
C ARG A 124 21.31 5.95 2.58
N TYR A 125 20.49 6.98 2.46
CA TYR A 125 19.38 7.23 3.39
C TYR A 125 18.46 6.01 3.51
N LEU A 126 18.03 5.44 2.39
CA LEU A 126 17.19 4.24 2.37
C LEU A 126 17.91 3.05 2.99
N SER A 127 19.15 2.77 2.58
CA SER A 127 19.92 1.63 3.12
C SER A 127 20.14 1.71 4.64
N GLN A 128 20.12 2.91 5.20
CA GLN A 128 20.27 3.18 6.62
C GLN A 128 18.96 3.17 7.42
N GLY A 129 17.83 2.91 6.78
CA GLY A 129 16.54 2.80 7.44
C GLY A 129 15.53 3.89 7.06
N GLY A 130 15.87 4.77 6.13
CA GLY A 130 14.92 5.73 5.55
C GLY A 130 13.77 5.07 4.80
N ARG A 131 12.75 5.85 4.50
CA ARG A 131 11.55 5.38 3.79
C ARG A 131 11.32 6.24 2.54
N TYR A 132 10.77 5.61 1.50
CA TYR A 132 10.34 6.30 0.28
C TYR A 132 8.91 5.91 -0.08
N LEU A 133 8.10 6.88 -0.48
CA LEU A 133 6.79 6.68 -1.08
C LEU A 133 6.77 7.34 -2.46
N GLY A 134 6.47 6.58 -3.49
CA GLY A 134 6.23 7.07 -4.84
C GLY A 134 4.80 6.79 -5.28
N ILE A 135 4.09 7.81 -5.77
CA ILE A 135 2.76 7.65 -6.34
C ILE A 135 2.78 8.19 -7.75
N CYS A 136 2.18 7.48 -8.70
CA CYS A 136 2.11 7.85 -10.11
C CYS A 136 3.52 8.17 -10.67
N GLY A 137 3.84 9.39 -11.05
CA GLY A 137 5.17 9.78 -11.51
C GLY A 137 6.29 9.45 -10.53
N GLY A 138 6.05 9.63 -9.21
CA GLY A 138 7.01 9.24 -8.18
C GLY A 138 7.28 7.74 -8.14
N ALA A 139 6.35 6.92 -8.60
CA ALA A 139 6.52 5.48 -8.69
C ALA A 139 7.39 5.09 -9.91
N PHE A 140 7.24 5.78 -11.05
CA PHE A 140 8.17 5.66 -12.18
C PHE A 140 9.60 6.00 -11.76
N VAL A 141 9.80 7.13 -11.07
CA VAL A 141 11.12 7.55 -10.57
C VAL A 141 11.79 6.46 -9.71
N ALA A 142 11.02 5.71 -8.93
CA ALA A 142 11.55 4.67 -8.05
C ALA A 142 11.88 3.35 -8.75
N SER A 143 11.34 3.09 -9.93
CA SER A 143 11.51 1.84 -10.69
C SER A 143 12.95 1.63 -11.17
N LEU A 144 13.21 0.54 -11.86
CA LEU A 144 14.44 0.33 -12.61
C LEU A 144 14.48 1.22 -13.86
N GLY A 145 13.31 1.45 -14.46
CA GLY A 145 13.13 2.25 -15.66
C GLY A 145 11.91 1.80 -16.45
N TRP A 146 11.70 2.40 -17.61
CA TRP A 146 10.61 2.10 -18.53
C TRP A 146 11.02 2.32 -19.99
N ALA A 147 10.27 1.69 -20.89
CA ALA A 147 10.42 1.97 -22.33
C ALA A 147 9.61 3.22 -22.69
N ASP A 148 10.20 4.13 -23.44
CA ASP A 148 9.59 5.35 -23.93
C ASP A 148 9.96 5.60 -25.39
N GLU A 149 8.99 5.61 -26.30
CA GLU A 149 9.16 5.85 -27.75
C GLU A 149 10.34 5.10 -28.39
N GLY A 150 10.60 3.86 -27.94
CA GLY A 150 11.68 3.00 -28.45
C GLY A 150 13.04 3.24 -27.77
N ASN A 151 13.12 4.13 -26.80
CA ASN A 151 14.25 4.31 -25.89
C ASN A 151 13.96 3.62 -24.54
N TYR A 152 14.98 3.53 -23.71
CA TYR A 152 14.83 3.07 -22.33
C TYR A 152 15.26 4.18 -21.36
N VAL A 153 14.31 4.66 -20.58
CA VAL A 153 14.58 5.64 -19.52
C VAL A 153 15.00 4.88 -18.26
N LYS A 154 16.26 5.02 -17.88
CA LYS A 154 16.78 4.40 -16.67
C LYS A 154 16.41 5.24 -15.45
N ALA A 155 15.61 4.69 -14.53
CA ALA A 155 15.22 5.34 -13.31
C ALA A 155 16.18 5.06 -12.12
N LEU A 156 15.75 5.34 -10.89
CA LEU A 156 16.65 5.30 -9.73
C LEU A 156 16.92 3.89 -9.21
N GLY A 157 16.12 2.90 -9.55
CA GLY A 157 16.26 1.51 -9.07
C GLY A 157 16.15 1.44 -7.54
N LEU A 158 15.08 1.98 -6.98
CA LEU A 158 14.75 1.91 -5.56
C LEU A 158 13.87 0.70 -5.27
N VAL A 159 13.16 0.17 -6.27
CA VAL A 159 12.43 -1.11 -6.23
C VAL A 159 12.96 -2.03 -7.34
N PRO A 160 12.94 -3.36 -7.15
CA PRO A 160 13.42 -4.33 -8.14
C PRO A 160 12.35 -4.62 -9.20
N ALA A 161 11.81 -3.58 -9.82
CA ALA A 161 10.76 -3.70 -10.82
C ALA A 161 10.96 -2.70 -11.96
N GLU A 162 10.74 -3.16 -13.19
CA GLU A 162 10.48 -2.29 -14.33
C GLU A 162 9.09 -1.69 -14.18
N SER A 163 8.88 -0.51 -14.71
CA SER A 163 7.58 0.14 -14.79
C SER A 163 7.17 0.32 -16.25
N ASP A 164 5.87 0.42 -16.48
CA ASP A 164 5.28 0.71 -17.78
C ASP A 164 3.92 1.34 -17.58
N ASP A 165 3.44 2.13 -18.52
CA ASP A 165 2.07 2.60 -18.50
C ASP A 165 1.09 1.43 -18.44
N TYR A 166 0.03 1.60 -17.65
CA TYR A 166 -0.95 0.52 -17.54
C TYR A 166 -1.82 0.42 -18.80
N ASP A 167 -2.35 1.53 -19.33
CA ASP A 167 -3.30 1.50 -20.44
C ASP A 167 -2.98 2.48 -21.58
N GLY A 168 -1.92 3.25 -21.49
CA GLY A 168 -1.47 4.20 -22.51
C GLY A 168 -2.40 5.39 -22.72
N ASP A 169 -3.31 5.66 -21.79
CA ASP A 169 -4.26 6.77 -21.86
C ASP A 169 -4.13 7.69 -20.64
N PHE A 170 -3.75 8.94 -20.89
CA PHE A 170 -3.48 9.96 -19.87
C PHE A 170 -4.74 10.62 -19.30
N SER A 171 -5.93 10.25 -19.75
CA SER A 171 -7.17 10.79 -19.19
C SER A 171 -7.48 10.23 -17.81
N PRO A 172 -8.00 11.06 -16.87
CA PRO A 172 -8.41 10.61 -15.55
C PRO A 172 -9.51 9.54 -15.62
N LYS A 173 -9.38 8.49 -14.80
CA LYS A 173 -10.29 7.33 -14.75
C LYS A 173 -10.46 6.80 -13.35
N ILE A 174 -11.48 5.95 -13.18
CA ILE A 174 -11.61 5.10 -12.00
C ILE A 174 -11.41 3.65 -12.43
N HIS A 175 -10.38 3.01 -11.88
CA HIS A 175 -10.13 1.58 -12.08
C HIS A 175 -10.54 0.75 -10.87
N ASP A 176 -10.92 -0.50 -11.14
CA ASP A 176 -11.06 -1.54 -10.13
C ASP A 176 -9.67 -2.05 -9.76
N ILE A 177 -9.21 -1.69 -8.58
CA ILE A 177 -7.90 -2.08 -8.04
C ILE A 177 -8.11 -3.11 -6.93
N ARG A 178 -7.50 -4.28 -7.07
CA ARG A 178 -7.50 -5.30 -6.01
C ARG A 178 -6.40 -4.98 -5.00
N TRP A 179 -6.75 -4.23 -3.93
CA TRP A 179 -5.83 -3.82 -2.88
C TRP A 179 -5.91 -4.77 -1.68
N LEU A 180 -4.81 -5.47 -1.38
CA LEU A 180 -4.74 -6.50 -0.31
C LEU A 180 -5.89 -7.51 -0.36
N GLY A 181 -6.33 -7.88 -1.56
CA GLY A 181 -7.39 -8.86 -1.81
C GLY A 181 -8.80 -8.28 -1.93
N GLU A 182 -9.02 -7.01 -1.57
CA GLU A 182 -10.32 -6.34 -1.73
C GLU A 182 -10.33 -5.46 -2.98
N VAL A 183 -11.43 -5.51 -3.75
CA VAL A 183 -11.60 -4.62 -4.90
C VAL A 183 -12.00 -3.24 -4.40
N ARG A 184 -11.30 -2.23 -4.91
CA ARG A 184 -11.50 -0.79 -4.62
C ARG A 184 -11.58 -0.01 -5.92
N ARG A 185 -12.54 0.85 -6.03
CA ARG A 185 -12.63 1.81 -7.14
C ARG A 185 -11.76 3.02 -6.83
N MET A 186 -10.65 3.14 -7.57
CA MET A 186 -9.57 4.07 -7.25
C MET A 186 -9.26 4.97 -8.43
N TYR A 187 -8.96 6.24 -8.16
CA TYR A 187 -8.51 7.19 -9.17
C TYR A 187 -7.18 6.74 -9.77
N TYR A 188 -7.10 6.88 -11.08
CA TYR A 188 -5.94 6.56 -11.89
C TYR A 188 -5.78 7.57 -13.01
N GLN A 189 -4.55 7.98 -13.28
CA GLN A 189 -4.18 8.80 -14.43
C GLN A 189 -2.73 8.50 -14.81
N ALA A 190 -2.54 7.73 -15.88
CA ALA A 190 -1.24 7.40 -16.45
C ALA A 190 -0.17 6.87 -15.47
N GLY A 191 -0.56 6.31 -14.33
CA GLY A 191 0.38 5.76 -13.36
C GLY A 191 0.91 4.39 -13.80
N PRO A 192 2.07 3.93 -13.28
CA PRO A 192 2.68 2.70 -13.75
C PRO A 192 2.03 1.43 -13.23
N THR A 193 2.16 0.38 -14.03
CA THR A 193 2.20 -1.02 -13.60
C THR A 193 3.66 -1.45 -13.38
N PHE A 194 3.87 -2.58 -12.70
CA PHE A 194 5.20 -3.06 -12.34
C PHE A 194 5.44 -4.50 -12.78
N ALA A 195 6.62 -4.75 -13.37
CA ALA A 195 7.12 -6.07 -13.69
C ALA A 195 8.34 -6.37 -12.80
N LEU A 196 8.15 -7.29 -11.81
CA LEU A 196 9.23 -7.65 -10.90
C LEU A 196 10.37 -8.33 -11.64
N GLN A 197 11.59 -7.90 -11.35
CA GLN A 197 12.80 -8.58 -11.77
C GLN A 197 13.24 -9.58 -10.70
N PRO A 198 13.83 -10.72 -11.10
CA PRO A 198 14.46 -11.64 -10.14
C PRO A 198 15.46 -10.89 -9.28
N GLY A 199 15.23 -10.85 -7.99
CA GLY A 199 16.06 -10.10 -7.04
C GLY A 199 16.10 -10.79 -5.68
N THR A 200 16.93 -10.26 -4.81
CA THR A 200 17.16 -10.78 -3.46
C THR A 200 16.38 -10.03 -2.38
N GLU A 201 15.93 -8.81 -2.70
CA GLU A 201 15.20 -8.00 -1.73
C GLU A 201 13.76 -8.51 -1.56
N PRO A 202 13.27 -8.61 -0.32
CA PRO A 202 11.87 -8.94 -0.07
C PRO A 202 10.93 -7.91 -0.68
N VAL A 203 9.97 -8.39 -1.48
CA VAL A 203 8.92 -7.58 -2.09
C VAL A 203 7.58 -8.11 -1.64
N ARG A 204 6.68 -7.20 -1.29
CA ARG A 204 5.27 -7.47 -1.03
C ARG A 204 4.43 -6.73 -2.08
N GLU A 205 3.73 -7.48 -2.89
CA GLU A 205 2.73 -6.95 -3.80
C GLU A 205 1.51 -6.52 -2.99
N LEU A 206 1.10 -5.26 -3.15
CA LEU A 206 0.02 -4.65 -2.37
C LEU A 206 -1.27 -4.59 -3.15
N ALA A 207 -1.18 -4.35 -4.46
CA ALA A 207 -2.34 -4.18 -5.30
C ALA A 207 -2.09 -4.67 -6.73
N TYR A 208 -3.21 -5.01 -7.39
CA TYR A 208 -3.23 -5.45 -8.78
C TYR A 208 -4.32 -4.72 -9.54
N PHE A 209 -4.05 -4.44 -10.81
CA PHE A 209 -5.08 -4.11 -11.78
C PHE A 209 -5.99 -5.32 -12.05
N ASP A 210 -7.09 -5.12 -12.76
CA ASP A 210 -8.08 -6.16 -13.06
C ASP A 210 -7.52 -7.27 -13.95
N ASP A 211 -6.53 -6.97 -14.78
CA ASP A 211 -5.81 -7.93 -15.62
C ASP A 211 -4.70 -8.70 -14.88
N GLY A 212 -4.50 -8.43 -13.61
CA GLY A 212 -3.52 -9.09 -12.74
C GLY A 212 -2.13 -8.47 -12.76
N ARG A 213 -1.88 -7.41 -13.52
CA ARG A 213 -0.61 -6.67 -13.43
C ARG A 213 -0.50 -5.95 -12.09
N ILE A 214 0.72 -5.86 -11.56
CA ILE A 214 0.97 -5.23 -10.25
C ILE A 214 0.72 -3.73 -10.34
N ALA A 215 -0.18 -3.22 -9.48
CA ALA A 215 -0.55 -1.82 -9.39
C ALA A 215 0.19 -1.08 -8.26
N ALA A 216 0.54 -1.80 -7.19
CA ALA A 216 1.31 -1.24 -6.08
C ALA A 216 2.14 -2.34 -5.40
N LEU A 217 3.31 -1.95 -4.89
CA LEU A 217 4.18 -2.85 -4.14
C LEU A 217 4.97 -2.12 -3.05
N MET A 218 5.48 -2.88 -2.09
CA MET A 218 6.46 -2.44 -1.09
C MET A 218 7.67 -3.35 -1.12
N SER A 219 8.86 -2.76 -1.21
CA SER A 219 10.13 -3.47 -1.23
C SER A 219 10.99 -3.06 -0.05
N ALA A 220 11.80 -4.00 0.46
CA ALA A 220 12.91 -3.65 1.32
C ALA A 220 14.01 -2.94 0.50
N TYR A 221 14.76 -2.07 1.14
CA TYR A 221 15.97 -1.44 0.60
C TYR A 221 17.03 -1.33 1.71
N GLY A 222 17.87 -2.32 1.85
CA GLY A 222 18.74 -2.43 3.02
C GLY A 222 17.94 -2.48 4.31
N ARG A 223 18.13 -1.53 5.23
CA ARG A 223 17.30 -1.42 6.44
C ARG A 223 16.03 -0.60 6.24
N GLY A 224 15.89 0.06 5.10
CA GLY A 224 14.74 0.89 4.77
C GLY A 224 13.66 0.17 3.99
N LYS A 225 12.68 0.93 3.54
CA LYS A 225 11.57 0.44 2.72
C LYS A 225 11.20 1.46 1.65
N VAL A 226 10.72 0.95 0.55
CA VAL A 226 10.18 1.73 -0.56
C VAL A 226 8.79 1.20 -0.88
N ALA A 227 7.80 2.08 -0.94
CA ALA A 227 6.47 1.75 -1.43
C ALA A 227 6.18 2.57 -2.69
N VAL A 228 5.54 1.92 -3.66
CA VAL A 228 5.13 2.56 -4.93
C VAL A 228 3.71 2.16 -5.30
N SER A 229 2.98 3.10 -5.89
CA SER A 229 1.62 2.90 -6.39
C SER A 229 1.44 3.63 -7.72
N GLY A 230 0.93 2.93 -8.74
CA GLY A 230 0.47 3.57 -9.97
C GLY A 230 -0.84 4.34 -9.75
N PRO A 231 -1.90 3.69 -9.24
CA PRO A 231 -3.13 4.37 -8.82
C PRO A 231 -2.91 5.31 -7.63
N HIS A 232 -3.89 6.21 -7.40
CA HIS A 232 -3.86 7.26 -6.39
C HIS A 232 -4.74 6.91 -5.16
N PRO A 233 -4.23 6.17 -4.15
CA PRO A 233 -5.01 5.90 -2.94
C PRO A 233 -5.26 7.16 -2.10
N GLU A 234 -4.49 8.23 -2.30
CA GLU A 234 -4.63 9.53 -1.64
C GLU A 234 -5.69 10.42 -2.26
N ALA A 235 -6.24 10.06 -3.44
CA ALA A 235 -7.16 10.90 -4.20
C ALA A 235 -8.39 11.31 -3.38
N PRO A 236 -8.65 12.62 -3.19
CA PRO A 236 -9.87 13.09 -2.55
C PRO A 236 -11.08 12.88 -3.46
N ALA A 237 -12.27 12.86 -2.87
CA ALA A 237 -13.53 12.64 -3.62
C ALA A 237 -13.78 13.69 -4.73
N SER A 238 -13.16 14.86 -4.63
CA SER A 238 -13.26 15.93 -5.62
C SER A 238 -12.67 15.56 -6.99
N TRP A 239 -11.62 14.72 -7.03
CA TRP A 239 -10.97 14.31 -8.28
C TRP A 239 -11.88 13.46 -9.18
N LYS A 240 -12.92 12.86 -8.59
CA LYS A 240 -13.94 12.17 -9.38
C LYS A 240 -14.58 13.07 -10.45
N ALA A 241 -14.67 14.37 -10.20
CA ALA A 241 -15.25 15.31 -11.17
C ALA A 241 -14.44 15.43 -12.47
N GLU A 242 -13.20 15.00 -12.47
CA GLU A 242 -12.29 14.97 -13.62
C GLU A 242 -12.46 13.70 -14.47
N THR A 243 -13.11 12.67 -13.92
CA THR A 243 -13.33 11.40 -14.61
C THR A 243 -14.62 11.41 -15.42
N GLN A 244 -14.84 10.36 -16.23
CA GLN A 244 -16.04 10.28 -17.05
C GLN A 244 -17.31 10.15 -16.20
N ASP A 245 -18.42 10.66 -16.72
CA ASP A 245 -19.72 10.63 -16.06
C ASP A 245 -20.15 9.20 -15.69
N GLY A 246 -20.72 9.08 -14.50
CA GLY A 246 -21.28 7.82 -13.99
C GLY A 246 -20.33 6.98 -13.17
N ASP A 247 -19.03 7.28 -13.15
CA ASP A 247 -18.09 6.56 -12.31
C ASP A 247 -18.36 6.80 -10.83
N THR A 248 -18.14 5.76 -10.03
CA THR A 248 -18.13 5.87 -8.58
C THR A 248 -16.71 5.59 -8.10
N MET A 249 -16.25 6.36 -7.13
CA MET A 249 -14.94 6.17 -6.51
C MET A 249 -15.13 5.86 -5.02
N ASP A 250 -14.37 4.89 -4.52
CA ASP A 250 -14.33 4.60 -3.09
C ASP A 250 -13.55 5.67 -2.34
N THR A 251 -13.81 5.82 -1.05
CA THR A 251 -12.95 6.61 -0.16
C THR A 251 -11.72 5.77 0.18
N ASN A 252 -10.58 6.05 -0.48
CA ASN A 252 -9.34 5.30 -0.33
C ASN A 252 -8.34 5.96 0.63
N ILE A 253 -8.62 7.14 1.16
CA ILE A 253 -7.78 7.85 2.14
C ILE A 253 -7.36 6.97 3.34
N PRO A 254 -8.24 6.15 3.96
CA PRO A 254 -7.81 5.25 5.03
C PRO A 254 -6.75 4.24 4.59
N LEU A 255 -6.81 3.76 3.34
CA LEU A 255 -5.79 2.86 2.78
C LEU A 255 -4.45 3.59 2.61
N ALA A 256 -4.47 4.82 2.09
CA ALA A 256 -3.28 5.64 1.95
C ALA A 256 -2.62 5.94 3.31
N VAL A 257 -3.42 6.27 4.33
CA VAL A 257 -2.93 6.46 5.70
C VAL A 257 -2.31 5.18 6.25
N GLN A 258 -2.97 4.04 6.05
CA GLN A 258 -2.44 2.73 6.48
C GLN A 258 -1.13 2.38 5.75
N LEU A 259 -1.03 2.66 4.45
CA LEU A 259 0.19 2.46 3.67
C LEU A 259 1.36 3.27 4.25
N VAL A 260 1.15 4.55 4.55
CA VAL A 260 2.17 5.41 5.18
C VAL A 260 2.56 4.87 6.55
N GLN A 261 1.61 4.48 7.40
CA GLN A 261 1.87 3.91 8.73
C GLN A 261 2.65 2.59 8.65
N GLU A 262 2.30 1.72 7.70
CA GLU A 262 3.01 0.47 7.49
C GLU A 262 4.44 0.70 6.96
N LEU A 263 4.61 1.65 6.05
CA LEU A 263 5.90 2.07 5.54
C LEU A 263 6.81 2.61 6.66
N LEU A 264 6.24 3.42 7.57
CA LEU A 264 6.95 3.99 8.73
C LEU A 264 7.23 2.98 9.85
N SER A 265 6.52 1.85 9.89
CA SER A 265 6.69 0.84 10.91
C SER A 265 8.06 0.14 10.80
N ASP A 266 8.56 -0.42 11.91
CA ASP A 266 9.80 -1.23 11.91
C ASP A 266 9.55 -2.70 11.52
N ARG A 267 8.31 -3.07 11.19
CA ARG A 267 8.00 -4.42 10.72
C ARG A 267 8.73 -4.70 9.40
N PRO A 268 9.34 -5.88 9.23
CA PRO A 268 10.00 -6.22 7.97
C PRO A 268 8.98 -6.31 6.82
N VAL A 269 9.45 -6.07 5.60
CA VAL A 269 8.68 -6.42 4.40
C VAL A 269 8.62 -7.93 4.32
N LEU A 270 7.42 -8.50 4.40
CA LEU A 270 7.21 -9.93 4.28
C LEU A 270 6.75 -10.24 2.87
N THR A 271 7.48 -11.12 2.18
CA THR A 271 6.99 -11.70 0.93
C THR A 271 5.84 -12.64 1.27
N PRO A 272 4.68 -12.58 0.61
CA PRO A 272 3.66 -13.60 0.74
C PRO A 272 4.25 -14.98 0.40
N ARG A 273 3.96 -15.97 1.22
CA ARG A 273 4.36 -17.36 0.96
C ARG A 273 3.42 -18.00 -0.03
#